data_d3fd0b8e4a162bdcb576d648cf526aff
#
_entry.id   d3fd0b8e4a162bdcb576d648cf526aff
#
_cell.length_a   1.000
_cell.length_b   1.000
_cell.length_c   1.000
_cell.angle_alpha   90.00
_cell.angle_beta   90.00
_cell.angle_gamma   90.00
#
_symmetry.space_group_name_H-M   'P 1'
#
loop_
_entity.id
_entity.type
_entity.pdbx_description
1 polymer ?
#
loop_
_entity_poly.entity_id
_entity_poly.type
_entity_poly.pdbx_seq_one_letter_code
_entity_poly.pdbx_strand_id
1 'polypeptide(L)'
;MGTPAVTTAAAIIAAIDMERTLTQLPFWPSLTEQEQETLRRSAFVRHYEKGAFIHSSDNECLGMLFVLSGEIRAYLLSEEGREVTLFRLYPGELCVLSASCVISQITFDTQMTAGMDTDVLIIPANIIAALKEKNLYVRCFLYELATKRFSDVM
;
A
#
# COMPACT_ATOMS: atom_id res chain seq x y z
N MET A 1 17.07 0.35 -25.36
CA MET A 1 16.40 -0.90 -25.20
C MET A 1 16.90 -1.64 -24.01
N GLY A 2 15.99 -2.13 -23.19
CA GLY A 2 16.34 -2.80 -21.97
C GLY A 2 17.17 -4.04 -22.19
N THR A 3 17.90 -4.44 -21.19
CA THR A 3 18.70 -5.65 -21.19
C THR A 3 17.86 -6.80 -20.64
N PRO A 4 17.24 -7.60 -21.51
CA PRO A 4 16.25 -8.60 -21.08
C PRO A 4 16.79 -9.61 -20.05
N ALA A 5 18.06 -9.98 -20.16
CA ALA A 5 18.64 -10.97 -19.27
C ALA A 5 18.72 -10.49 -17.83
N VAL A 6 19.16 -9.26 -17.58
CA VAL A 6 19.23 -8.69 -16.24
C VAL A 6 17.83 -8.45 -15.69
N THR A 7 16.93 -7.96 -16.54
CA THR A 7 15.56 -7.71 -16.18
C THR A 7 14.84 -9.01 -15.81
N THR A 8 15.15 -10.11 -16.49
CA THR A 8 14.52 -11.40 -16.23
C THR A 8 14.82 -11.91 -14.82
N ALA A 9 16.08 -11.86 -14.40
CA ALA A 9 16.46 -12.31 -13.05
C ALA A 9 15.80 -11.43 -11.98
N ALA A 10 15.83 -10.11 -12.14
CA ALA A 10 15.21 -9.19 -11.23
C ALA A 10 13.69 -9.39 -11.19
N ALA A 11 13.07 -9.61 -12.36
CA ALA A 11 11.65 -9.84 -12.46
C ALA A 11 11.22 -11.13 -11.75
N ILE A 12 12.01 -12.20 -11.84
CA ILE A 12 11.74 -13.46 -11.17
C ILE A 12 11.82 -13.27 -9.65
N ILE A 13 12.85 -12.60 -9.17
CA ILE A 13 13.00 -12.31 -7.73
C ILE A 13 11.84 -11.46 -7.23
N ALA A 14 11.47 -10.43 -7.96
CA ALA A 14 10.35 -9.56 -7.60
C ALA A 14 9.03 -10.35 -7.58
N ALA A 15 8.82 -11.26 -8.53
CA ALA A 15 7.61 -12.09 -8.58
C ALA A 15 7.54 -13.05 -7.39
N ILE A 16 8.67 -13.65 -6.99
CA ILE A 16 8.74 -14.53 -5.83
C ILE A 16 8.44 -13.75 -4.54
N ASP A 17 9.04 -12.56 -4.40
CA ASP A 17 8.80 -11.71 -3.24
C ASP A 17 7.35 -11.23 -3.19
N MET A 18 6.76 -10.91 -4.33
CA MET A 18 5.36 -10.50 -4.41
C MET A 18 4.43 -11.63 -3.98
N GLU A 19 4.63 -12.85 -4.49
CA GLU A 19 3.82 -14.01 -4.13
C GLU A 19 3.94 -14.30 -2.63
N ARG A 20 5.13 -14.28 -2.10
CA ARG A 20 5.37 -14.47 -0.68
C ARG A 20 4.65 -13.41 0.15
N THR A 21 4.71 -12.16 -0.28
CA THR A 21 4.07 -11.06 0.41
C THR A 21 2.54 -11.18 0.37
N LEU A 22 1.99 -11.50 -0.80
CA LEU A 22 0.54 -11.65 -0.95
C LEU A 22 0.00 -12.76 -0.05
N THR A 23 0.71 -13.89 0.04
CA THR A 23 0.27 -15.01 0.88
C THR A 23 0.33 -14.69 2.38
N GLN A 24 1.06 -13.64 2.77
CA GLN A 24 1.13 -13.19 4.16
C GLN A 24 -0.02 -12.25 4.54
N LEU A 25 -0.83 -11.80 3.57
CA LEU A 25 -1.97 -10.95 3.88
C LEU A 25 -2.96 -11.71 4.76
N PRO A 26 -3.41 -11.11 5.88
CA PRO A 26 -4.29 -11.81 6.83
C PRO A 26 -5.58 -12.33 6.23
N PHE A 27 -6.09 -11.69 5.18
CA PHE A 27 -7.33 -12.12 4.52
C PHE A 27 -7.08 -13.08 3.35
N TRP A 28 -5.82 -13.39 3.04
CA TRP A 28 -5.49 -14.24 1.89
C TRP A 28 -6.22 -15.60 1.90
N PRO A 29 -6.26 -16.33 3.04
CA PRO A 29 -6.96 -17.62 3.06
C PRO A 29 -8.47 -17.52 2.82
N SER A 30 -9.06 -16.35 3.05
CA SER A 30 -10.50 -16.15 2.83
C SER A 30 -10.85 -15.84 1.38
N LEU A 31 -9.86 -15.62 0.53
CA LEU A 31 -10.07 -15.29 -0.87
C LEU A 31 -10.34 -16.56 -1.70
N THR A 32 -11.20 -16.42 -2.70
CA THR A 32 -11.37 -17.48 -3.71
C THR A 32 -10.14 -17.53 -4.60
N GLU A 33 -9.97 -18.66 -5.32
CA GLU A 33 -8.85 -18.77 -6.25
C GLU A 33 -8.87 -17.67 -7.31
N GLN A 34 -10.06 -17.27 -7.75
CA GLN A 34 -10.21 -16.20 -8.71
C GLN A 34 -9.78 -14.85 -8.13
N GLU A 35 -10.15 -14.58 -6.89
CA GLU A 35 -9.73 -13.36 -6.20
C GLU A 35 -8.22 -13.34 -5.99
N GLN A 36 -7.65 -14.46 -5.60
CA GLN A 36 -6.20 -14.58 -5.42
C GLN A 36 -5.46 -14.32 -6.73
N GLU A 37 -5.97 -14.87 -7.83
CA GLU A 37 -5.37 -14.66 -9.15
C GLU A 37 -5.48 -13.21 -9.58
N THR A 38 -6.59 -12.56 -9.29
CA THR A 38 -6.77 -11.14 -9.57
C THR A 38 -5.72 -10.30 -8.86
N LEU A 39 -5.42 -10.62 -7.59
CA LEU A 39 -4.38 -9.93 -6.84
C LEU A 39 -3.00 -10.17 -7.45
N ARG A 40 -2.70 -11.40 -7.83
CA ARG A 40 -1.41 -11.72 -8.44
C ARG A 40 -1.16 -10.92 -9.72
N ARG A 41 -2.21 -10.72 -10.51
CA ARG A 41 -2.12 -9.97 -11.77
C ARG A 41 -2.11 -8.46 -11.57
N SER A 42 -2.78 -7.97 -10.55
CA SER A 42 -3.02 -6.54 -10.36
C SER A 42 -1.99 -5.87 -9.46
N ALA A 43 -1.49 -6.59 -8.47
CA ALA A 43 -0.49 -6.05 -7.55
C ALA A 43 0.84 -5.83 -8.26
N PHE A 44 1.55 -4.80 -7.86
CA PHE A 44 2.85 -4.50 -8.43
C PHE A 44 3.77 -3.92 -7.37
N VAL A 45 5.08 -4.03 -7.62
CA VAL A 45 6.11 -3.48 -6.75
C VAL A 45 6.64 -2.20 -7.38
N ARG A 46 6.77 -1.16 -6.57
CA ARG A 46 7.35 0.10 -7.02
C ARG A 46 8.47 0.52 -6.07
N HIS A 47 9.55 1.03 -6.66
CA HIS A 47 10.67 1.57 -5.91
C HIS A 47 10.54 3.08 -5.82
N TYR A 48 10.80 3.62 -4.62
CA TYR A 48 10.83 5.05 -4.37
C TYR A 48 12.17 5.42 -3.76
N GLU A 49 12.82 6.43 -4.33
CA GLU A 49 14.05 6.96 -3.75
C GLU A 49 13.73 7.80 -2.52
N LYS A 50 14.70 7.95 -1.63
CA LYS A 50 14.56 8.78 -0.43
C LYS A 50 14.03 10.17 -0.79
N GLY A 51 12.98 10.60 -0.12
CA GLY A 51 12.37 11.90 -0.34
C GLY A 51 11.30 11.93 -1.42
N ALA A 52 11.12 10.84 -2.19
CA ALA A 52 10.11 10.79 -3.23
C ALA A 52 8.70 10.78 -2.64
N PHE A 53 7.77 11.46 -3.32
CA PHE A 53 6.36 11.40 -2.94
C PHE A 53 5.77 10.07 -3.34
N ILE A 54 5.12 9.40 -2.40
CA ILE A 54 4.41 8.16 -2.63
C ILE A 54 2.93 8.45 -2.83
N HIS A 55 2.39 9.34 -2.01
CA HIS A 55 0.99 9.76 -2.09
C HIS A 55 0.87 11.19 -1.59
N SER A 56 0.04 11.98 -2.26
CA SER A 56 -0.33 13.32 -1.81
C SER A 56 -1.82 13.52 -2.02
N SER A 57 -2.37 14.53 -1.37
CA SER A 57 -3.80 14.85 -1.50
C SER A 57 -4.20 15.20 -2.93
N ASP A 58 -3.27 15.64 -3.74
CA ASP A 58 -3.51 16.01 -5.13
C ASP A 58 -3.47 14.82 -6.09
N ASN A 59 -2.97 13.68 -5.63
CA ASN A 59 -2.85 12.47 -6.44
C ASN A 59 -4.05 11.57 -6.30
N GLU A 60 -4.27 10.72 -7.29
CA GLU A 60 -5.29 9.69 -7.22
C GLU A 60 -4.95 8.68 -6.14
N CYS A 61 -5.98 7.96 -5.67
CA CYS A 61 -5.79 6.91 -4.68
C CYS A 61 -4.90 5.80 -5.24
N LEU A 62 -3.82 5.49 -4.52
CA LEU A 62 -2.93 4.40 -4.91
C LEU A 62 -3.55 3.03 -4.62
N GLY A 63 -4.09 2.88 -3.43
CA GLY A 63 -4.61 1.61 -2.97
C GLY A 63 -4.01 1.19 -1.64
N MET A 64 -3.87 -0.11 -1.43
CA MET A 64 -3.25 -0.64 -0.23
C MET A 64 -1.75 -0.79 -0.44
N LEU A 65 -0.97 -0.30 0.52
CA LEU A 65 0.48 -0.33 0.48
C LEU A 65 1.02 -1.36 1.48
N PHE A 66 1.99 -2.15 1.05
CA PHE A 66 2.74 -3.05 1.92
C PHE A 66 4.21 -2.73 1.76
N VAL A 67 4.88 -2.34 2.85
CA VAL A 67 6.30 -1.96 2.81
C VAL A 67 7.15 -3.21 2.78
N LEU A 68 7.91 -3.39 1.71
CA LEU A 68 8.84 -4.52 1.55
C LEU A 68 10.20 -4.20 2.15
N SER A 69 10.70 -2.99 1.92
CA SER A 69 11.97 -2.51 2.48
C SER A 69 11.91 -1.01 2.58
N GLY A 70 12.72 -0.43 3.47
CA GLY A 70 12.79 0.99 3.64
C GLY A 70 11.82 1.54 4.68
N GLU A 71 11.31 2.72 4.46
CA GLU A 71 10.45 3.42 5.40
C GLU A 71 9.55 4.41 4.68
N ILE A 72 8.28 4.48 5.07
CA ILE A 72 7.34 5.48 4.59
C ILE A 72 6.98 6.39 5.76
N ARG A 73 7.03 7.70 5.53
CA ARG A 73 6.60 8.71 6.49
C ARG A 73 5.25 9.26 6.05
N ALA A 74 4.25 9.16 6.92
CA ALA A 74 2.93 9.74 6.70
C ALA A 74 2.80 11.00 7.54
N TYR A 75 2.34 12.10 6.96
CA TYR A 75 2.26 13.37 7.65
C TYR A 75 1.11 14.21 7.10
N LEU A 76 0.71 15.21 7.90
CA LEU A 76 -0.23 16.23 7.47
C LEU A 76 0.55 17.48 7.12
N LEU A 77 0.09 18.20 6.11
CA LEU A 77 0.67 19.47 5.70
C LEU A 77 -0.31 20.58 6.03
N SER A 78 0.11 21.55 6.85
CA SER A 78 -0.74 22.68 7.20
C SER A 78 -0.75 23.71 6.07
N GLU A 79 -1.70 24.63 6.12
CA GLU A 79 -1.79 25.72 5.15
C GLU A 79 -0.52 26.59 5.14
N GLU A 80 0.17 26.66 6.27
CA GLU A 80 1.41 27.41 6.42
C GLU A 80 2.64 26.65 5.93
N GLY A 81 2.45 25.42 5.42
CA GLY A 81 3.55 24.58 4.95
C GLY A 81 4.23 23.77 6.04
N ARG A 82 3.69 23.76 7.26
CA ARG A 82 4.26 23.00 8.38
C ARG A 82 3.83 21.54 8.28
N GLU A 83 4.78 20.64 8.45
CA GLU A 83 4.53 19.20 8.40
C GLU A 83 4.38 18.64 9.82
N VAL A 84 3.35 17.80 10.01
CA VAL A 84 3.14 17.09 11.27
C VAL A 84 3.16 15.60 10.96
N THR A 85 4.19 14.90 11.41
CA THR A 85 4.30 13.46 11.20
C THR A 85 3.25 12.73 12.02
N LEU A 86 2.45 11.90 11.35
CA LEU A 86 1.43 11.08 11.99
C LEU A 86 2.00 9.74 12.44
N PHE A 87 2.67 9.06 11.53
CA PHE A 87 3.27 7.76 11.80
C PHE A 87 4.29 7.43 10.71
N ARG A 88 5.08 6.39 10.97
CA ARG A 88 6.01 5.83 10.00
C ARG A 88 5.67 4.37 9.77
N LEU A 89 5.86 3.91 8.56
CA LEU A 89 5.65 2.52 8.18
C LEU A 89 6.99 1.87 7.90
N TYR A 90 7.20 0.72 8.50
CA TYR A 90 8.43 -0.07 8.37
C TYR A 90 8.15 -1.37 7.61
N PRO A 91 9.20 -2.11 7.20
CA PRO A 91 9.00 -3.36 6.47
C PRO A 91 8.03 -4.31 7.19
N GLY A 92 7.11 -4.87 6.44
CA GLY A 92 6.07 -5.75 6.97
C GLY A 92 4.78 -5.07 7.35
N GLU A 93 4.74 -3.74 7.31
CA GLU A 93 3.54 -3.00 7.69
C GLU A 93 2.68 -2.65 6.49
N LEU A 94 1.37 -2.59 6.73
CA LEU A 94 0.35 -2.28 5.72
C LEU A 94 -0.30 -0.94 6.02
N CYS A 95 -0.76 -0.26 4.95
CA CYS A 95 -1.48 0.99 5.08
C CYS A 95 -2.57 1.09 4.02
N VAL A 96 -3.77 1.55 4.42
CA VAL A 96 -4.87 1.81 3.50
C VAL A 96 -5.25 3.30 3.45
N LEU A 97 -4.55 4.16 4.17
CA LEU A 97 -4.88 5.59 4.17
C LEU A 97 -4.65 6.26 2.82
N SER A 98 -3.81 5.66 1.98
CA SER A 98 -3.61 6.09 0.59
C SER A 98 -4.77 5.67 -0.31
N ALA A 99 -5.78 5.00 0.25
CA ALA A 99 -6.95 4.52 -0.46
C ALA A 99 -8.23 5.13 0.10
N SER A 100 -8.22 6.44 0.35
CA SER A 100 -9.40 7.13 0.90
C SER A 100 -10.63 6.98 0.01
N CYS A 101 -10.44 6.75 -1.28
CA CYS A 101 -11.54 6.49 -2.21
C CYS A 101 -12.17 5.11 -1.98
N VAL A 102 -11.48 4.20 -1.29
CA VAL A 102 -11.98 2.87 -0.95
C VAL A 102 -12.74 2.90 0.37
N ILE A 103 -12.23 3.66 1.33
CA ILE A 103 -12.84 3.81 2.66
C ILE A 103 -13.35 5.25 2.78
N SER A 104 -14.64 5.43 2.57
CA SER A 104 -15.26 6.75 2.54
C SER A 104 -15.23 7.49 3.89
N GLN A 105 -14.97 6.75 4.97
CA GLN A 105 -14.85 7.33 6.31
C GLN A 105 -13.52 8.07 6.52
N ILE A 106 -12.56 7.85 5.65
CA ILE A 106 -11.29 8.59 5.71
C ILE A 106 -11.51 9.94 5.04
N THR A 107 -11.53 10.99 5.85
CA THR A 107 -11.88 12.34 5.38
C THR A 107 -10.72 13.33 5.42
N PHE A 108 -9.57 12.94 5.95
CA PHE A 108 -8.41 13.82 5.98
C PHE A 108 -7.39 13.39 4.92
N ASP A 109 -6.65 14.38 4.43
CA ASP A 109 -5.63 14.15 3.41
C ASP A 109 -4.29 13.91 4.05
N THR A 110 -3.73 12.73 3.77
CA THR A 110 -2.43 12.34 4.29
C THR A 110 -1.40 12.42 3.17
N GLN A 111 -0.26 13.03 3.47
CA GLN A 111 0.90 13.03 2.58
C GLN A 111 1.78 11.86 2.95
N MET A 112 2.39 11.22 1.95
CA MET A 112 3.34 10.12 2.19
C MET A 112 4.59 10.31 1.37
N THR A 113 5.75 10.20 2.03
CA THR A 113 7.05 10.27 1.37
C THR A 113 7.92 9.10 1.83
N ALA A 114 8.89 8.74 0.99
CA ALA A 114 9.87 7.72 1.35
C ALA A 114 10.91 8.33 2.28
N GLY A 115 11.06 7.78 3.48
CA GLY A 115 12.05 8.24 4.44
C GLY A 115 13.46 7.78 4.10
N MET A 116 13.56 6.76 3.26
CA MET A 116 14.80 6.24 2.68
C MET A 116 14.42 5.53 1.39
N ASP A 117 15.37 4.93 0.68
CA ASP A 117 15.04 4.14 -0.51
C ASP A 117 14.11 3.00 -0.09
N THR A 118 12.95 2.91 -0.73
CA THR A 118 11.85 2.09 -0.26
C THR A 118 11.23 1.30 -1.41
N ASP A 119 10.98 0.01 -1.16
CA ASP A 119 10.24 -0.84 -2.08
C ASP A 119 8.87 -1.13 -1.47
N VAL A 120 7.83 -0.94 -2.26
CA VAL A 120 6.45 -1.05 -1.80
C VAL A 120 5.67 -1.96 -2.74
N LEU A 121 4.93 -2.91 -2.17
CA LEU A 121 3.92 -3.65 -2.92
C LEU A 121 2.62 -2.85 -2.88
N ILE A 122 2.04 -2.60 -4.04
CA ILE A 122 0.82 -1.81 -4.17
C ILE A 122 -0.29 -2.69 -4.73
N ILE A 123 -1.43 -2.72 -4.03
CA ILE A 123 -2.65 -3.33 -4.55
C ILE A 123 -3.55 -2.16 -4.96
N PRO A 124 -3.87 -2.03 -6.26
CA PRO A 124 -4.63 -0.87 -6.74
C PRO A 124 -5.97 -0.66 -6.04
N ALA A 125 -6.36 0.59 -5.89
CA ALA A 125 -7.58 0.96 -5.16
C ALA A 125 -8.83 0.30 -5.73
N ASN A 126 -8.96 0.22 -7.05
CA ASN A 126 -10.12 -0.38 -7.68
C ASN A 126 -10.24 -1.89 -7.38
N ILE A 127 -9.11 -2.57 -7.25
CA ILE A 127 -9.08 -4.00 -6.92
C ILE A 127 -9.51 -4.20 -5.47
N ILE A 128 -8.96 -3.40 -4.56
CA ILE A 128 -9.32 -3.47 -3.14
C ILE A 128 -10.78 -3.10 -2.93
N ALA A 129 -11.29 -2.11 -3.64
CA ALA A 129 -12.69 -1.73 -3.57
C ALA A 129 -13.62 -2.88 -3.99
N ALA A 130 -13.27 -3.56 -5.07
CA ALA A 130 -14.04 -4.70 -5.55
C ALA A 130 -14.02 -5.85 -4.55
N LEU A 131 -12.86 -6.15 -3.97
CA LEU A 131 -12.75 -7.20 -2.96
C LEU A 131 -13.55 -6.85 -1.70
N LYS A 132 -13.49 -5.60 -1.28
CA LYS A 132 -14.23 -5.11 -0.11
C LYS A 132 -15.73 -5.35 -0.26
N GLU A 133 -16.26 -5.12 -1.47
CA GLU A 133 -17.70 -5.30 -1.71
C GLU A 133 -18.12 -6.77 -1.67
N LYS A 134 -17.25 -7.68 -2.08
CA LYS A 134 -17.58 -9.09 -2.23
C LYS A 134 -17.18 -9.96 -1.04
N ASN A 135 -16.19 -9.53 -0.26
CA ASN A 135 -15.60 -10.36 0.78
C ASN A 135 -15.64 -9.64 2.12
N LEU A 136 -16.42 -10.20 3.06
CA LEU A 136 -16.59 -9.62 4.37
C LEU A 136 -15.29 -9.59 5.17
N TYR A 137 -14.44 -10.60 5.03
CA TYR A 137 -13.16 -10.64 5.75
C TYR A 137 -12.22 -9.53 5.28
N VAL A 138 -12.21 -9.24 3.98
CA VAL A 138 -11.44 -8.12 3.43
C VAL A 138 -11.97 -6.81 3.99
N ARG A 139 -13.28 -6.64 4.01
CA ARG A 139 -13.92 -5.43 4.53
C ARG A 139 -13.57 -5.19 6.00
N CYS A 140 -13.69 -6.22 6.82
CA CYS A 140 -13.35 -6.11 8.23
C CYS A 140 -11.87 -5.78 8.43
N PHE A 141 -10.99 -6.44 7.68
CA PHE A 141 -9.56 -6.19 7.76
C PHE A 141 -9.21 -4.74 7.42
N LEU A 142 -9.81 -4.19 6.37
CA LEU A 142 -9.54 -2.80 5.97
C LEU A 142 -9.95 -1.81 7.07
N TYR A 143 -11.11 -2.02 7.69
CA TYR A 143 -11.56 -1.14 8.76
C TYR A 143 -10.71 -1.30 10.03
N GLU A 144 -10.28 -2.50 10.35
CA GLU A 144 -9.38 -2.73 11.48
C GLU A 144 -8.05 -2.05 11.25
N LEU A 145 -7.50 -2.15 10.03
CA LEU A 145 -6.24 -1.52 9.69
C LEU A 145 -6.33 0.00 9.76
N ALA A 146 -7.40 0.59 9.25
CA ALA A 146 -7.63 2.02 9.34
C ALA A 146 -7.75 2.47 10.79
N THR A 147 -8.49 1.71 11.62
CA THR A 147 -8.66 2.02 13.03
C THR A 147 -7.33 1.98 13.77
N LYS A 148 -6.48 1.00 13.46
CA LYS A 148 -5.15 0.92 14.06
C LYS A 148 -4.33 2.18 13.75
N ARG A 149 -4.39 2.66 12.50
CA ARG A 149 -3.65 3.86 12.10
C ARG A 149 -4.17 5.11 12.81
N PHE A 150 -5.47 5.22 13.00
CA PHE A 150 -6.03 6.31 13.80
C PHE A 150 -5.56 6.23 15.25
N SER A 151 -5.50 5.04 15.81
CA SER A 151 -5.00 4.83 17.16
C SER A 151 -3.52 5.23 17.29
N ASP A 152 -2.72 4.96 16.28
CA ASP A 152 -1.30 5.33 16.26
C ASP A 152 -1.12 6.85 16.25
N VAL A 153 -2.08 7.59 15.70
CA VAL A 153 -2.04 9.05 15.63
C VAL A 153 -2.48 9.69 16.96
N MET A 154 -3.41 9.06 17.64
CA MET A 154 -3.95 9.54 18.91
C MET A 154 -2.97 9.31 20.05
#